data_aac712c1667c418c634490fbd9eb4fa5
#
_entry.id   aac712c1667c418c634490fbd9eb4fa5
#
_cell.length_a   1.000
_cell.length_b   1.000
_cell.length_c   1.000
_cell.angle_alpha   90.00
_cell.angle_beta   90.00
_cell.angle_gamma   90.00
#
_symmetry.space_group_name_H-M   'P 1'
#
loop_
_entity.id
_entity.type
_entity.pdbx_description
1 polymer ?
#
loop_
_entity_poly.entity_id
_entity_poly.type
_entity_poly.pdbx_seq_one_letter_code
_entity_poly.pdbx_strand_id
1 'polypeptide(L)'
;MGAEPQGENSRPDRAGVLKGIQGQLADILEIDPESINEGDSFTEDLHLGSIELIELAEAIEDEFDRYTAGFRIEDEDLEDLKTVRDAVDYVVTRL
;
A
#
# COMPACT_ATOMS: atom_id res chain seq x y z
N MET A 1 -11.58 -1.52 -27.64
CA MET A 1 -11.58 -1.39 -27.11
C MET A 1 -11.87 -1.16 -26.35
N GLY A 2 -12.00 -1.18 -26.26
CA GLY A 2 -12.54 -0.85 -25.47
C GLY A 2 -12.10 -0.68 -24.46
N ALA A 3 -11.66 -0.77 -24.28
CA ALA A 3 -11.41 -0.69 -23.38
C ALA A 3 -11.47 -0.13 -22.44
N GLU A 4 -11.55 -0.28 -22.05
CA GLU A 4 -11.84 0.10 -21.18
C GLU A 4 -11.60 1.12 -20.53
N PRO A 5 -11.74 1.64 -20.66
CA PRO A 5 -11.66 2.92 -20.12
C PRO A 5 -12.20 3.14 -18.77
N GLN A 6 -13.00 2.31 -18.38
CA GLN A 6 -13.46 2.50 -17.03
C GLN A 6 -12.30 2.45 -16.05
N GLY A 7 -11.17 1.92 -16.49
CA GLY A 7 -10.01 1.89 -15.63
C GLY A 7 -9.51 3.26 -15.21
N GLU A 8 -9.77 4.26 -16.03
CA GLU A 8 -9.24 5.56 -15.72
C GLU A 8 -9.97 6.22 -14.58
N ASN A 9 -11.22 5.92 -14.36
CA ASN A 9 -11.99 6.50 -13.28
C ASN A 9 -12.19 5.56 -12.13
N SER A 10 -11.91 4.30 -12.34
CA SER A 10 -12.16 3.30 -11.33
C SER A 10 -11.07 3.31 -10.29
N ARG A 11 -11.49 3.18 -9.06
CA ARG A 11 -10.53 2.94 -8.00
C ARG A 11 -10.06 1.51 -8.09
N PRO A 12 -8.82 1.23 -7.67
CA PRO A 12 -8.35 -0.15 -7.67
C PRO A 12 -9.19 -0.97 -6.69
N ASP A 13 -9.38 -2.22 -7.03
CA ASP A 13 -10.01 -3.13 -6.11
C ASP A 13 -8.96 -3.59 -5.09
N ARG A 14 -9.37 -4.47 -4.18
CA ARG A 14 -8.46 -4.91 -3.13
C ARG A 14 -7.19 -5.54 -3.71
N ALA A 15 -7.32 -6.31 -4.77
CA ALA A 15 -6.16 -6.92 -5.41
C ALA A 15 -5.22 -5.87 -5.99
N GLY A 16 -5.78 -4.81 -6.57
CA GLY A 16 -4.98 -3.72 -7.11
C GLY A 16 -4.26 -2.96 -6.02
N VAL A 17 -4.93 -2.73 -4.89
CA VAL A 17 -4.30 -2.06 -3.76
C VAL A 17 -3.16 -2.92 -3.23
N LEU A 18 -3.38 -4.22 -3.10
CA LEU A 18 -2.34 -5.13 -2.63
C LEU A 18 -1.13 -5.06 -3.54
N LYS A 19 -1.35 -5.12 -4.85
CA LYS A 19 -0.24 -5.04 -5.79
C LYS A 19 0.52 -3.74 -5.67
N GLY A 20 -0.19 -2.64 -5.48
CA GLY A 20 0.46 -1.35 -5.32
C GLY A 20 1.33 -1.31 -4.08
N ILE A 21 0.83 -1.83 -2.98
CA ILE A 21 1.58 -1.85 -1.74
C ILE A 21 2.77 -2.80 -1.84
N GLN A 22 2.57 -3.97 -2.46
CA GLN A 22 3.67 -4.88 -2.69
C GLN A 22 4.78 -4.22 -3.53
N GLY A 23 4.37 -3.46 -4.54
CA GLY A 23 5.34 -2.76 -5.38
C GLY A 23 6.14 -1.73 -4.60
N GLN A 24 5.48 -0.98 -3.72
CA GLN A 24 6.17 0.00 -2.91
C GLN A 24 7.15 -0.67 -1.94
N LEU A 25 6.71 -1.75 -1.32
CA LEU A 25 7.58 -2.49 -0.42
C LEU A 25 8.77 -3.09 -1.16
N ALA A 26 8.53 -3.63 -2.35
CA ALA A 26 9.60 -4.23 -3.14
C ALA A 26 10.66 -3.18 -3.49
N ASP A 27 10.22 -1.97 -3.79
CA ASP A 27 11.13 -0.88 -4.09
C ASP A 27 11.98 -0.51 -2.87
N ILE A 28 11.33 -0.38 -1.73
CA ILE A 28 12.00 0.03 -0.50
C ILE A 28 12.99 -1.04 -0.05
N LEU A 29 12.58 -2.31 -0.13
CA LEU A 29 13.39 -3.42 0.35
C LEU A 29 14.28 -4.03 -0.72
N GLU A 30 14.07 -3.66 -1.97
CA GLU A 30 14.81 -4.19 -3.11
C GLU A 30 14.66 -5.70 -3.20
N ILE A 31 13.42 -6.15 -3.10
CA ILE A 31 13.08 -7.56 -3.22
C ILE A 31 11.98 -7.74 -4.24
N ASP A 32 11.68 -8.99 -4.58
CA ASP A 32 10.63 -9.32 -5.53
C ASP A 32 9.26 -9.05 -4.89
N PRO A 33 8.39 -8.27 -5.54
CA PRO A 33 7.06 -8.02 -4.96
C PRO A 33 6.27 -9.31 -4.75
N GLU A 34 6.52 -10.34 -5.54
CA GLU A 34 5.80 -11.59 -5.39
C GLU A 34 6.20 -12.35 -4.14
N SER A 35 7.32 -12.00 -3.54
CA SER A 35 7.76 -12.63 -2.31
C SER A 35 7.05 -12.07 -1.09
N ILE A 36 6.26 -11.01 -1.25
CA ILE A 36 5.59 -10.35 -0.14
C ILE A 36 4.16 -10.87 -0.04
N ASN A 37 3.80 -11.38 1.14
CA ASN A 37 2.47 -11.94 1.38
C ASN A 37 1.63 -11.00 2.22
N GLU A 38 0.31 -11.12 2.11
CA GLU A 38 -0.59 -10.27 2.87
C GLU A 38 -0.42 -10.42 4.38
N GLY A 39 -0.08 -11.62 4.79
CA GLY A 39 0.07 -11.90 6.22
C GLY A 39 1.41 -11.49 6.80
N ASP A 40 2.31 -11.00 5.97
CA ASP A 40 3.65 -10.63 6.46
C ASP A 40 3.57 -9.41 7.37
N SER A 41 4.28 -9.50 8.49
CA SER A 41 4.42 -8.37 9.40
C SER A 41 5.49 -7.43 8.87
N PHE A 42 5.21 -6.15 8.92
CA PHE A 42 6.18 -5.16 8.45
C PHE A 42 7.48 -5.24 9.22
N THR A 43 7.41 -5.47 10.52
CA THR A 43 8.62 -5.45 11.34
C THR A 43 9.21 -6.83 11.53
N GLU A 44 8.37 -7.86 11.67
CA GLU A 44 8.88 -9.20 11.99
C GLU A 44 9.25 -10.00 10.77
N ASP A 45 8.47 -9.88 9.71
CA ASP A 45 8.73 -10.66 8.50
C ASP A 45 9.53 -9.87 7.48
N LEU A 46 9.23 -8.60 7.33
CA LEU A 46 9.88 -7.76 6.33
C LEU A 46 11.00 -6.91 6.92
N HIS A 47 11.10 -6.88 8.23
CA HIS A 47 12.20 -6.22 8.95
C HIS A 47 12.32 -4.74 8.65
N LEU A 48 11.17 -4.06 8.51
CA LEU A 48 11.18 -2.63 8.31
C LEU A 48 11.47 -1.92 9.63
N GLY A 49 12.35 -0.92 9.55
CA GLY A 49 12.58 -0.03 10.68
C GLY A 49 11.62 1.14 10.62
N SER A 50 11.75 2.05 11.59
CA SER A 50 10.87 3.21 11.67
C SER A 50 10.94 4.07 10.43
N ILE A 51 12.14 4.26 9.90
CA ILE A 51 12.32 5.13 8.74
C ILE A 51 11.67 4.49 7.52
N GLU A 52 11.85 3.19 7.34
CA GLU A 52 11.24 2.51 6.20
C GLU A 52 9.73 2.53 6.29
N LEU A 53 9.19 2.43 7.50
CA LEU A 53 7.74 2.50 7.66
C LEU A 53 7.20 3.87 7.26
N ILE A 54 7.93 4.92 7.61
CA ILE A 54 7.54 6.27 7.20
C ILE A 54 7.63 6.41 5.69
N GLU A 55 8.69 5.87 5.10
CA GLU A 55 8.85 5.89 3.65
C GLU A 55 7.72 5.15 2.97
N LEU A 56 7.33 4.01 3.53
CA LEU A 56 6.22 3.24 2.98
C LEU A 56 4.93 4.03 3.06
N ALA A 57 4.67 4.67 4.19
CA ALA A 57 3.46 5.46 4.36
C ALA A 57 3.39 6.58 3.32
N GLU A 58 4.50 7.27 3.13
CA GLU A 58 4.54 8.35 2.14
C GLU A 58 4.34 7.82 0.73
N ALA A 59 4.93 6.65 0.43
CA ALA A 59 4.79 6.06 -0.88
C ALA A 59 3.34 5.65 -1.14
N ILE A 60 2.67 5.11 -0.13
CA ILE A 60 1.28 4.73 -0.25
C ILE A 60 0.41 5.97 -0.46
N GLU A 61 0.67 7.02 0.31
CA GLU A 61 -0.09 8.27 0.15
C GLU A 61 0.06 8.80 -1.27
N ASP A 62 1.28 8.78 -1.78
CA ASP A 62 1.57 9.28 -3.10
C ASP A 62 0.90 8.42 -4.17
N GLU A 63 0.96 7.11 -3.99
CA GLU A 63 0.40 6.18 -4.96
C GLU A 63 -1.10 6.34 -5.08
N PHE A 64 -1.80 6.50 -3.97
CA PHE A 64 -3.26 6.47 -3.96
C PHE A 64 -3.89 7.85 -3.91
N ASP A 65 -3.10 8.91 -3.82
CA ASP A 65 -3.61 10.28 -3.87
C ASP A 65 -4.36 10.53 -5.18
N ARG A 66 -3.97 9.86 -6.25
CA ARG A 66 -4.62 10.03 -7.54
C ARG A 66 -6.07 9.59 -7.53
N TYR A 67 -6.45 8.72 -6.59
CA TYR A 67 -7.82 8.23 -6.50
C TYR A 67 -8.62 8.99 -5.46
N THR A 68 -7.97 9.42 -4.39
CA THR A 68 -8.60 10.17 -3.31
C THR A 68 -7.68 11.34 -2.97
N ALA A 69 -8.04 12.51 -3.45
CA ALA A 69 -7.20 13.69 -3.25
C ALA A 69 -7.00 13.93 -1.76
N GLY A 70 -5.74 14.15 -1.39
CA GLY A 70 -5.42 14.41 0.00
C GLY A 70 -5.36 13.16 0.85
N PHE A 71 -5.25 11.99 0.22
CA PHE A 71 -5.15 10.74 0.98
C PHE A 71 -3.95 10.79 1.90
N ARG A 72 -4.19 10.56 3.19
CA ARG A 72 -3.13 10.62 4.18
C ARG A 72 -3.27 9.47 5.15
N ILE A 73 -2.13 8.99 5.64
CA ILE A 73 -2.10 7.99 6.72
C ILE A 73 -1.65 8.72 7.97
N GLU A 74 -2.52 8.77 8.96
CA GLU A 74 -2.18 9.44 10.22
C GLU A 74 -1.16 8.62 10.99
N ASP A 75 -0.33 9.30 11.78
CA ASP A 75 0.67 8.61 12.56
C ASP A 75 0.05 7.57 13.48
N GLU A 76 -1.09 7.90 14.06
CA GLU A 76 -1.78 6.97 14.95
C GLU A 76 -2.23 5.73 14.22
N ASP A 77 -2.71 5.91 12.99
CA ASP A 77 -3.16 4.79 12.19
C ASP A 77 -1.97 3.95 11.74
N LEU A 78 -0.86 4.60 11.43
CA LEU A 78 0.33 3.89 11.00
C LEU A 78 0.79 2.90 12.06
N GLU A 79 0.67 3.28 13.32
CA GLU A 79 1.07 2.40 14.43
C GLU A 79 0.19 1.15 14.49
N ASP A 80 -1.02 1.23 13.98
CA ASP A 80 -1.93 0.09 13.97
C ASP A 80 -1.73 -0.82 12.76
N LEU A 81 -0.99 -0.36 11.76
CA LEU A 81 -0.76 -1.16 10.56
C LEU A 81 0.41 -2.09 10.81
N LYS A 82 0.10 -3.34 11.15
CA LYS A 82 1.11 -4.32 11.52
C LYS A 82 1.50 -5.22 10.36
N THR A 83 0.56 -5.53 9.48
CA THR A 83 0.78 -6.45 8.38
C THR A 83 0.44 -5.78 7.07
N VAL A 84 0.87 -6.42 5.98
CA VAL A 84 0.52 -5.96 4.63
C VAL A 84 -0.99 -5.88 4.49
N ARG A 85 -1.70 -6.90 5.00
CA ARG A 85 -3.16 -6.92 4.93
C ARG A 85 -3.77 -5.71 5.63
N ASP A 86 -3.23 -5.34 6.79
CA ASP A 86 -3.75 -4.17 7.53
C ASP A 86 -3.66 -2.93 6.66
N ALA A 87 -2.55 -2.75 5.97
CA ALA A 87 -2.37 -1.59 5.12
C ALA A 87 -3.32 -1.63 3.92
N VAL A 88 -3.50 -2.81 3.34
CA VAL A 88 -4.43 -2.96 2.21
C VAL A 88 -5.84 -2.59 2.65
N ASP A 89 -6.27 -3.11 3.78
CA ASP A 89 -7.61 -2.83 4.29
C ASP A 89 -7.79 -1.35 4.60
N TYR A 90 -6.77 -0.73 5.18
CA TYR A 90 -6.80 0.69 5.48
C TYR A 90 -7.03 1.52 4.20
N VAL A 91 -6.25 1.21 3.17
CA VAL A 91 -6.37 1.95 1.91
C VAL A 91 -7.74 1.71 1.28
N VAL A 92 -8.17 0.46 1.25
CA VAL A 92 -9.46 0.11 0.62
C VAL A 92 -10.61 0.88 1.27
N THR A 93 -10.59 1.01 2.58
CA THR A 93 -11.70 1.69 3.27
C THR A 93 -11.71 3.18 3.00
N ARG A 94 -10.62 3.74 2.50
CA ARG A 94 -10.55 5.17 2.23
C ARG A 94 -10.71 5.52 0.75
N LEU A 95 -10.73 4.54 -0.11
CA LEU A 95 -10.94 4.78 -1.54
C LEU A 95 -12.46 4.84 -1.90
#